data_2f70c1f5f5b75ad5873fa3df1f42c3ce
#
_entry.id   2f70c1f5f5b75ad5873fa3df1f42c3ce
#
_cell.length_a   1.000
_cell.length_b   1.000
_cell.length_c   1.000
_cell.angle_alpha   90.00
_cell.angle_beta   90.00
_cell.angle_gamma   90.00
#
_symmetry.space_group_name_H-M   'P 1'
#
loop_
_entity.id
_entity.type
_entity.pdbx_description
1 polymer ?
#
loop_
_entity_poly.entity_id
_entity_poly.type
_entity_poly.pdbx_seq_one_letter_code
_entity_poly.pdbx_strand_id
1 'polypeptide(L)'
;MIDYKVLIDGLRADKIMELFYKLGARDVINKPDCLITNTICHNADAENASMKLYYYKDSHLFMCYSEDGAMSIFSFLKHYYETRGIVYDWFKDILSIVLDCSINKGEEFNSFERPRPYTNLREQYVQRKNRRDLPSFPEGILEVFSTYHSPEWRQDGITDATMDKFNIRFSVPENKIIIPHYDANGKLVGIRGRALDPWVVENVGKYMPVQIEQKWYSHPLSLNLYGLNKTRDNIKRFGICYLGEAEKFVLQADSFSFPNCAVGVCGSQFNKFQLDLLMRFCQPKEIVICFDKEELPGKEGYFNKLYTIGARYKNYANFSFIYDRQDLLKLKQSPTDCGEEVFRKLIERRIKI
;
A
#
# COMPACT_ATOMS: atom_id res chain seq x y z
N MET A 1 17.08 -30.56 -2.71
CA MET A 1 16.19 -29.52 -2.17
C MET A 1 16.17 -28.41 -3.21
N ILE A 2 15.02 -28.04 -3.74
CA ILE A 2 14.93 -26.93 -4.69
C ILE A 2 15.15 -25.66 -3.88
N ASP A 3 16.21 -24.93 -4.17
CA ASP A 3 16.44 -23.62 -3.59
C ASP A 3 15.63 -22.59 -4.39
N TYR A 4 14.47 -22.21 -3.86
CA TYR A 4 13.58 -21.23 -4.48
C TYR A 4 14.25 -19.88 -4.70
N LYS A 5 15.27 -19.54 -3.91
CA LYS A 5 16.04 -18.32 -4.10
C LYS A 5 16.87 -18.39 -5.38
N VAL A 6 17.55 -19.51 -5.61
CA VAL A 6 18.31 -19.73 -6.85
C VAL A 6 17.40 -19.66 -8.08
N LEU A 7 16.18 -20.21 -7.99
CA LEU A 7 15.21 -20.10 -9.07
C LEU A 7 14.76 -18.65 -9.33
N ILE A 8 14.53 -17.89 -8.26
CA ILE A 8 14.14 -16.47 -8.38
C ILE A 8 15.30 -15.64 -8.94
N ASP A 9 16.51 -15.83 -8.40
CA ASP A 9 17.71 -15.10 -8.84
C ASP A 9 18.12 -15.46 -10.29
N GLY A 10 17.69 -16.63 -10.79
CA GLY A 10 17.91 -17.11 -12.15
C GLY A 10 16.85 -16.68 -13.17
N LEU A 11 15.81 -15.95 -12.78
CA LEU A 11 14.73 -15.55 -13.69
C LEU A 11 15.25 -14.65 -14.84
N ARG A 12 14.83 -14.98 -16.05
CA ARG A 12 15.23 -14.31 -17.28
C ARG A 12 14.11 -13.40 -17.79
N ALA A 13 14.43 -12.14 -18.05
CA ALA A 13 13.46 -11.16 -18.51
C ALA A 13 12.80 -11.52 -19.85
N ASP A 14 13.55 -12.15 -20.78
CA ASP A 14 12.99 -12.63 -22.04
C ASP A 14 11.94 -13.72 -21.82
N LYS A 15 12.17 -14.62 -20.86
CA LYS A 15 11.24 -15.69 -20.52
C LYS A 15 10.02 -15.17 -19.75
N ILE A 16 10.20 -14.18 -18.89
CA ILE A 16 9.08 -13.49 -18.23
C ILE A 16 8.21 -12.74 -19.24
N MET A 17 8.81 -12.13 -20.26
CA MET A 17 8.06 -11.50 -21.33
C MET A 17 7.23 -12.54 -22.13
N GLU A 18 7.80 -13.71 -22.49
CA GLU A 18 7.08 -14.81 -23.10
C GLU A 18 5.93 -15.30 -22.20
N LEU A 19 6.18 -15.41 -20.89
CA LEU A 19 5.18 -15.78 -19.90
C LEU A 19 4.00 -14.81 -19.87
N PHE A 20 4.28 -13.50 -19.87
CA PHE A 20 3.23 -12.49 -19.89
C PHE A 20 2.29 -12.66 -21.09
N TYR A 21 2.84 -12.87 -22.30
CA TYR A 21 2.01 -13.12 -23.48
C TYR A 21 1.23 -14.43 -23.39
N LYS A 22 1.82 -15.51 -22.87
CA LYS A 22 1.13 -16.79 -22.63
C LYS A 22 -0.03 -16.65 -21.64
N LEU A 23 0.08 -15.75 -20.67
CA LEU A 23 -0.94 -15.47 -19.67
C LEU A 23 -1.98 -14.43 -20.13
N GLY A 24 -1.92 -13.99 -21.39
CA GLY A 24 -2.90 -13.12 -21.99
C GLY A 24 -2.59 -11.62 -21.92
N ALA A 25 -1.33 -11.26 -21.72
CA ALA A 25 -0.92 -9.86 -21.85
C ALA A 25 -1.12 -9.35 -23.29
N ARG A 26 -1.69 -8.15 -23.44
CA ARG A 26 -1.88 -7.51 -24.76
C ARG A 26 -0.57 -6.94 -25.27
N ASP A 27 0.10 -6.18 -24.42
CA ASP A 27 1.34 -5.50 -24.70
C ASP A 27 2.33 -5.66 -23.56
N VAL A 28 3.61 -5.78 -23.89
CA VAL A 28 4.69 -5.78 -22.90
C VAL A 28 5.71 -4.74 -23.32
N ILE A 29 5.84 -3.68 -22.51
CA ILE A 29 6.83 -2.63 -22.69
C ILE A 29 8.12 -3.09 -22.01
N ASN A 30 9.18 -3.27 -22.79
CA ASN A 30 10.50 -3.64 -22.28
C ASN A 30 11.35 -2.40 -22.06
N LYS A 31 11.59 -2.05 -20.77
CA LYS A 31 12.50 -0.98 -20.35
C LYS A 31 13.81 -1.59 -19.84
N PRO A 32 14.89 -0.80 -19.69
CA PRO A 32 16.17 -1.30 -19.20
C PRO A 32 16.08 -2.05 -17.86
N ASP A 33 15.28 -1.54 -16.92
CA ASP A 33 15.12 -2.00 -15.53
C ASP A 33 13.89 -2.86 -15.27
N CYS A 34 12.87 -2.80 -16.15
CA CYS A 34 11.62 -3.52 -15.92
C CYS A 34 10.88 -3.90 -17.21
N LEU A 35 9.96 -4.86 -17.07
CA LEU A 35 8.88 -5.12 -18.03
C LEU A 35 7.59 -4.54 -17.46
N ILE A 36 6.78 -3.89 -18.31
CA ILE A 36 5.48 -3.33 -17.91
C ILE A 36 4.41 -3.94 -18.78
N THR A 37 3.33 -4.42 -18.16
CA THR A 37 2.20 -4.98 -18.88
C THR A 37 0.87 -4.64 -18.20
N ASN A 38 -0.22 -4.98 -18.84
CA ASN A 38 -1.55 -4.88 -18.27
C ASN A 38 -1.71 -5.82 -17.06
N THR A 39 -2.61 -5.46 -16.14
CA THR A 39 -2.80 -6.13 -14.83
C THR A 39 -3.47 -7.51 -14.96
N ILE A 40 -2.82 -8.41 -15.70
CA ILE A 40 -3.28 -9.79 -15.90
C ILE A 40 -3.33 -10.61 -14.61
N CYS A 41 -2.69 -10.16 -13.53
CA CYS A 41 -2.71 -10.83 -12.23
C CYS A 41 -4.12 -10.99 -11.67
N HIS A 42 -4.97 -9.98 -11.77
CA HIS A 42 -6.35 -9.99 -11.23
C HIS A 42 -7.43 -9.71 -12.27
N ASN A 43 -7.09 -9.23 -13.47
CA ASN A 43 -8.06 -9.02 -14.53
C ASN A 43 -8.06 -10.19 -15.52
N ALA A 44 -9.19 -10.89 -15.59
CA ALA A 44 -9.40 -11.96 -16.58
C ALA A 44 -9.63 -11.41 -17.99
N ASP A 45 -10.18 -10.17 -18.08
CA ASP A 45 -10.44 -9.48 -19.33
C ASP A 45 -9.31 -8.47 -19.62
N ALA A 46 -8.50 -8.78 -20.63
CA ALA A 46 -7.36 -7.94 -21.01
C ALA A 46 -7.77 -6.60 -21.64
N GLU A 47 -9.00 -6.46 -22.16
CA GLU A 47 -9.42 -5.25 -22.88
C GLU A 47 -9.52 -4.02 -22.00
N ASN A 48 -9.85 -4.22 -20.72
CA ASN A 48 -10.01 -3.14 -19.73
C ASN A 48 -8.89 -3.07 -18.68
N ALA A 49 -7.88 -3.91 -18.80
CA ALA A 49 -6.81 -4.00 -17.81
C ALA A 49 -5.77 -2.87 -17.99
N SER A 50 -5.47 -2.15 -16.91
CA SER A 50 -4.50 -1.05 -16.93
C SER A 50 -3.05 -1.53 -17.02
N MET A 51 -2.15 -0.75 -17.64
CA MET A 51 -0.70 -1.01 -17.74
C MET A 51 0.02 -0.74 -16.41
N LYS A 52 -0.32 -1.51 -15.36
CA LYS A 52 0.18 -1.29 -13.98
C LYS A 52 0.79 -2.54 -13.32
N LEU A 53 1.07 -3.58 -14.09
CA LEU A 53 1.84 -4.74 -13.65
C LEU A 53 3.28 -4.60 -14.15
N TYR A 54 4.22 -4.56 -13.21
CA TYR A 54 5.65 -4.40 -13.46
C TYR A 54 6.38 -5.67 -13.03
N TYR A 55 7.39 -6.07 -13.80
CA TYR A 55 8.41 -7.03 -13.37
C TYR A 55 9.77 -6.32 -13.37
N TYR A 56 10.37 -6.17 -12.20
CA TYR A 56 11.68 -5.56 -12.01
C TYR A 56 12.78 -6.58 -12.21
N LYS A 57 13.68 -6.31 -13.18
CA LYS A 57 14.71 -7.26 -13.63
C LYS A 57 15.78 -7.54 -12.58
N ASP A 58 16.15 -6.54 -11.77
CA ASP A 58 17.21 -6.68 -10.75
C ASP A 58 16.73 -7.34 -9.47
N SER A 59 15.49 -7.10 -9.07
CA SER A 59 14.91 -7.67 -7.85
C SER A 59 14.06 -8.90 -8.09
N HIS A 60 13.77 -9.22 -9.36
CA HIS A 60 12.87 -10.31 -9.78
C HIS A 60 11.47 -10.25 -9.15
N LEU A 61 11.02 -9.03 -8.77
CA LEU A 61 9.73 -8.79 -8.17
C LEU A 61 8.69 -8.39 -9.22
N PHE A 62 7.51 -8.96 -9.09
CA PHE A 62 6.30 -8.50 -9.75
C PHE A 62 5.62 -7.48 -8.86
N MET A 63 5.24 -6.32 -9.39
CA MET A 63 4.55 -5.28 -8.66
C MET A 63 3.27 -4.90 -9.41
N CYS A 64 2.14 -5.16 -8.81
CA CYS A 64 0.85 -4.66 -9.28
C CYS A 64 0.52 -3.36 -8.53
N TYR A 65 0.46 -2.25 -9.27
CA TYR A 65 0.15 -0.95 -8.70
C TYR A 65 -1.35 -0.65 -8.61
N SER A 66 -2.21 -1.63 -8.96
CA SER A 66 -3.65 -1.50 -8.82
C SER A 66 -4.16 -2.10 -7.52
N GLU A 67 -3.91 -3.41 -7.29
CA GLU A 67 -4.56 -4.16 -6.21
C GLU A 67 -3.61 -5.06 -5.42
N ASP A 68 -2.70 -5.80 -6.10
CA ASP A 68 -2.02 -6.95 -5.49
C ASP A 68 -0.69 -6.60 -4.80
N GLY A 69 -0.11 -5.43 -5.10
CA GLY A 69 1.19 -5.03 -4.53
C GLY A 69 2.36 -5.88 -5.03
N ALA A 70 3.37 -6.10 -4.16
CA ALA A 70 4.57 -6.83 -4.49
C ALA A 70 4.38 -8.35 -4.38
N MET A 71 4.80 -9.08 -5.42
CA MET A 71 4.65 -10.53 -5.53
C MET A 71 5.95 -11.17 -6.02
N SER A 72 6.26 -12.38 -5.53
CA SER A 72 7.20 -13.27 -6.21
C SER A 72 6.53 -13.91 -7.42
N ILE A 73 7.32 -14.54 -8.33
CA ILE A 73 6.75 -15.28 -9.46
C ILE A 73 5.77 -16.36 -9.00
N PHE A 74 6.04 -17.01 -7.87
CA PHE A 74 5.16 -18.04 -7.30
C PHE A 74 3.82 -17.46 -6.85
N SER A 75 3.86 -16.33 -6.14
CA SER A 75 2.65 -15.64 -5.68
C SER A 75 1.86 -15.06 -6.84
N PHE A 76 2.54 -14.53 -7.86
CA PHE A 76 1.92 -14.02 -9.08
C PHE A 76 1.16 -15.11 -9.84
N LEU A 77 1.79 -16.27 -10.09
CA LEU A 77 1.15 -17.38 -10.78
C LEU A 77 -0.03 -17.95 -9.96
N LYS A 78 0.18 -18.16 -8.66
CA LYS A 78 -0.90 -18.61 -7.78
C LYS A 78 -2.10 -17.68 -7.86
N HIS A 79 -1.89 -16.38 -7.71
CA HIS A 79 -2.95 -15.38 -7.77
C HIS A 79 -3.64 -15.34 -9.13
N TYR A 80 -2.86 -15.47 -10.23
CA TYR A 80 -3.39 -15.55 -11.59
C TYR A 80 -4.39 -16.71 -11.77
N TYR A 81 -4.08 -17.91 -11.24
CA TYR A 81 -4.96 -19.07 -11.32
C TYR A 81 -6.19 -18.93 -10.40
N GLU A 82 -5.98 -18.45 -9.17
CA GLU A 82 -7.05 -18.28 -8.17
C GLU A 82 -8.11 -17.27 -8.62
N THR A 83 -7.71 -16.16 -9.19
CA THR A 83 -8.65 -15.12 -9.68
C THR A 83 -9.48 -15.55 -10.87
N ARG A 84 -9.03 -16.58 -11.60
CA ARG A 84 -9.77 -17.18 -12.74
C ARG A 84 -10.54 -18.43 -12.37
N GLY A 85 -10.49 -18.85 -11.11
CA GLY A 85 -11.12 -20.11 -10.67
C GLY A 85 -10.51 -21.36 -11.32
N ILE A 86 -9.26 -21.27 -11.80
CA ILE A 86 -8.56 -22.39 -12.44
C ILE A 86 -7.91 -23.24 -11.36
N VAL A 87 -8.25 -24.52 -11.33
CA VAL A 87 -7.57 -25.50 -10.46
C VAL A 87 -6.19 -25.79 -11.03
N TYR A 88 -5.17 -25.66 -10.22
CA TYR A 88 -3.77 -25.85 -10.61
C TYR A 88 -3.06 -26.86 -9.71
N ASP A 89 -2.08 -27.58 -10.29
CA ASP A 89 -1.14 -28.40 -9.56
C ASP A 89 0.15 -27.62 -9.33
N TRP A 90 0.58 -27.56 -8.06
CA TRP A 90 1.76 -26.77 -7.68
C TRP A 90 3.03 -27.15 -8.46
N PHE A 91 3.25 -28.44 -8.71
CA PHE A 91 4.46 -28.91 -9.38
C PHE A 91 4.36 -28.79 -10.91
N LYS A 92 3.22 -29.09 -11.49
CA LYS A 92 3.03 -29.09 -12.94
C LYS A 92 2.79 -27.69 -13.50
N ASP A 93 1.96 -26.89 -12.82
CA ASP A 93 1.47 -25.65 -13.37
C ASP A 93 2.24 -24.43 -12.85
N ILE A 94 2.79 -24.46 -11.64
CA ILE A 94 3.55 -23.33 -11.09
C ILE A 94 5.05 -23.60 -11.16
N LEU A 95 5.55 -24.67 -10.54
CA LEU A 95 6.99 -24.90 -10.45
C LEU A 95 7.61 -25.15 -11.82
N SER A 96 6.93 -25.86 -12.74
CA SER A 96 7.44 -26.08 -14.10
C SER A 96 7.58 -24.77 -14.88
N ILE A 97 6.62 -23.86 -14.75
CA ILE A 97 6.68 -22.53 -15.39
C ILE A 97 7.86 -21.73 -14.83
N VAL A 98 8.06 -21.74 -13.51
CA VAL A 98 9.18 -21.05 -12.87
C VAL A 98 10.52 -21.61 -13.31
N LEU A 99 10.65 -22.93 -13.42
CA LEU A 99 11.83 -23.60 -13.97
C LEU A 99 12.10 -23.18 -15.42
N ASP A 100 11.07 -23.17 -16.27
CA ASP A 100 11.20 -22.72 -17.66
C ASP A 100 11.62 -21.23 -17.77
N CYS A 101 11.27 -20.42 -16.79
CA CYS A 101 11.65 -19.00 -16.74
C CYS A 101 13.05 -18.78 -16.17
N SER A 102 13.62 -19.73 -15.41
CA SER A 102 14.87 -19.54 -14.66
C SER A 102 16.08 -20.29 -15.24
N ILE A 103 15.90 -21.33 -16.06
CA ILE A 103 16.99 -22.22 -16.48
C ILE A 103 17.27 -22.11 -17.99
N ASN A 104 18.57 -22.09 -18.36
CA ASN A 104 18.97 -22.33 -19.74
C ASN A 104 18.78 -23.82 -20.09
N LYS A 105 18.13 -24.11 -21.23
CA LYS A 105 18.05 -25.49 -21.75
C LYS A 105 19.48 -26.03 -22.00
N GLY A 106 20.07 -26.70 -21.03
CA GLY A 106 21.44 -27.24 -21.11
C GLY A 106 22.05 -27.60 -19.77
N GLU A 107 21.49 -27.17 -18.65
CA GLU A 107 21.96 -27.59 -17.33
C GLU A 107 21.05 -28.71 -16.78
N GLU A 108 21.61 -29.92 -16.69
CA GLU A 108 20.92 -31.06 -16.07
C GLU A 108 20.76 -30.84 -14.56
N PHE A 109 19.51 -30.83 -14.11
CA PHE A 109 19.16 -30.88 -12.69
C PHE A 109 19.37 -32.28 -12.14
N ASN A 110 20.42 -32.48 -11.36
CA ASN A 110 20.63 -33.75 -10.64
C ASN A 110 19.94 -33.69 -9.26
N SER A 111 19.00 -34.66 -9.11
CA SER A 111 18.40 -35.17 -7.87
C SER A 111 17.47 -34.30 -7.04
N PHE A 112 16.21 -34.71 -7.05
CA PHE A 112 15.17 -34.29 -6.12
C PHE A 112 15.36 -34.96 -4.75
N GLU A 113 15.86 -34.25 -3.74
CA GLU A 113 15.64 -34.59 -2.34
C GLU A 113 14.42 -33.88 -1.79
N ARG A 114 13.48 -34.67 -1.22
CA ARG A 114 12.28 -34.09 -0.57
C ARG A 114 12.70 -33.22 0.62
N PRO A 115 12.21 -31.96 0.73
CA PRO A 115 12.50 -31.12 1.88
C PRO A 115 11.95 -31.72 3.17
N ARG A 116 12.75 -31.76 4.21
CA ARG A 116 12.28 -32.07 5.58
C ARG A 116 11.40 -30.93 6.05
N PRO A 117 10.18 -31.20 6.53
CA PRO A 117 9.32 -30.14 7.02
C PRO A 117 9.85 -29.57 8.35
N TYR A 118 9.83 -28.23 8.47
CA TYR A 118 9.83 -27.46 9.73
C TYR A 118 11.12 -26.99 10.41
N THR A 119 12.33 -27.13 9.88
CA THR A 119 13.52 -26.58 10.58
C THR A 119 13.87 -25.11 10.23
N ASN A 120 13.46 -24.60 9.07
CA ASN A 120 13.86 -23.25 8.60
C ASN A 120 12.83 -22.14 8.78
N LEU A 121 11.61 -22.43 9.23
CA LEU A 121 10.60 -21.39 9.48
C LEU A 121 10.99 -20.46 10.61
N ARG A 122 11.73 -20.95 11.63
CA ARG A 122 12.19 -20.16 12.76
C ARG A 122 13.30 -19.20 12.36
N GLU A 123 14.24 -19.64 11.51
CA GLU A 123 15.33 -18.79 11.00
C GLU A 123 14.83 -17.79 9.96
N GLN A 124 13.92 -18.17 9.07
CA GLN A 124 13.25 -17.23 8.16
C GLN A 124 12.37 -16.23 8.92
N TYR A 125 11.75 -16.64 10.03
CA TYR A 125 10.98 -15.75 10.91
C TYR A 125 11.92 -14.77 11.64
N VAL A 126 13.11 -15.21 12.04
CA VAL A 126 14.15 -14.36 12.67
C VAL A 126 14.79 -13.42 11.64
N GLN A 127 15.08 -13.89 10.41
CA GLN A 127 15.58 -13.03 9.34
C GLN A 127 14.54 -12.03 8.83
N ARG A 128 13.25 -12.41 8.76
CA ARG A 128 12.14 -11.47 8.51
C ARG A 128 11.95 -10.49 9.66
N LYS A 129 12.27 -10.86 10.89
CA LYS A 129 12.27 -9.97 12.05
C LYS A 129 13.34 -8.87 11.93
N ASN A 130 14.48 -9.15 11.31
CA ASN A 130 15.59 -8.21 11.12
C ASN A 130 15.40 -7.23 9.94
N ARG A 131 14.40 -7.42 9.07
CA ARG A 131 14.02 -6.48 7.99
C ARG A 131 12.86 -5.54 8.36
N ARG A 132 12.51 -5.44 9.65
CA ARG A 132 11.37 -4.65 10.14
C ARG A 132 11.74 -3.27 10.64
N ASP A 133 12.97 -2.83 10.43
CA ASP A 133 13.37 -1.50 10.84
C ASP A 133 13.02 -0.50 9.73
N LEU A 134 12.31 0.55 10.13
CA LEU A 134 12.09 1.70 9.25
C LEU A 134 13.44 2.39 9.01
N PRO A 135 13.71 2.88 7.79
CA PRO A 135 14.86 3.73 7.55
C PRO A 135 14.77 4.99 8.43
N SER A 136 15.90 5.66 8.65
CA SER A 136 15.93 6.96 9.31
C SER A 136 16.71 7.93 8.45
N PHE A 137 16.12 9.09 8.19
CA PHE A 137 16.70 10.14 7.38
C PHE A 137 16.90 11.41 8.21
N PRO A 138 17.93 12.23 7.95
CA PRO A 138 18.08 13.52 8.59
C PRO A 138 16.98 14.49 8.12
N GLU A 139 16.39 15.25 9.04
CA GLU A 139 15.32 16.21 8.70
C GLU A 139 15.81 17.32 7.78
N GLY A 140 17.09 17.73 7.84
CA GLY A 140 17.67 18.75 6.98
C GLY A 140 17.51 18.46 5.48
N ILE A 141 17.24 17.21 5.09
CA ILE A 141 16.94 16.88 3.68
C ILE A 141 15.67 17.56 3.17
N LEU A 142 14.77 17.95 4.05
CA LEU A 142 13.54 18.65 3.68
C LEU A 142 13.77 20.13 3.29
N GLU A 143 14.94 20.69 3.61
CA GLU A 143 15.30 22.07 3.29
C GLU A 143 15.49 22.33 1.79
N VAL A 144 15.66 21.26 0.99
CA VAL A 144 15.70 21.37 -0.48
C VAL A 144 14.34 21.73 -1.09
N PHE A 145 13.26 21.59 -0.31
CA PHE A 145 11.91 21.87 -0.75
C PHE A 145 11.41 23.18 -0.19
N SER A 146 10.56 23.87 -0.98
CA SER A 146 9.91 25.12 -0.56
C SER A 146 8.91 24.89 0.57
N THR A 147 8.77 25.88 1.46
CA THR A 147 7.70 25.93 2.48
C THR A 147 6.36 26.42 1.91
N TYR A 148 6.26 26.59 0.61
CA TYR A 148 5.03 27.01 -0.06
C TYR A 148 3.91 25.98 0.14
N HIS A 149 2.73 26.49 0.53
CA HIS A 149 1.53 25.66 0.68
C HIS A 149 0.68 25.71 -0.60
N SER A 150 0.41 24.54 -1.16
CA SER A 150 -0.37 24.40 -2.39
C SER A 150 -1.81 24.87 -2.21
N PRO A 151 -2.34 25.72 -3.12
CA PRO A 151 -3.75 26.12 -3.12
C PRO A 151 -4.72 24.96 -3.22
N GLU A 152 -4.33 23.87 -3.89
CA GLU A 152 -5.16 22.67 -4.05
C GLU A 152 -5.50 22.03 -2.69
N TRP A 153 -4.53 22.01 -1.77
CA TRP A 153 -4.80 21.47 -0.44
C TRP A 153 -5.59 22.41 0.44
N ARG A 154 -5.48 23.74 0.26
CA ARG A 154 -6.40 24.69 0.89
C ARG A 154 -7.83 24.51 0.40
N GLN A 155 -8.04 24.31 -0.90
CA GLN A 155 -9.34 24.02 -1.49
C GLN A 155 -9.90 22.66 -1.00
N ASP A 156 -9.03 21.70 -0.74
CA ASP A 156 -9.36 20.40 -0.12
C ASP A 156 -9.66 20.53 1.41
N GLY A 157 -9.68 21.76 1.96
CA GLY A 157 -10.01 22.03 3.37
C GLY A 157 -8.86 21.81 4.36
N ILE A 158 -7.60 21.73 3.88
CA ILE A 158 -6.42 21.61 4.74
C ILE A 158 -5.88 23.00 5.04
N THR A 159 -5.79 23.34 6.34
CA THR A 159 -5.30 24.66 6.79
C THR A 159 -3.79 24.77 6.71
N ASP A 160 -3.28 26.01 6.57
CA ASP A 160 -1.84 26.29 6.60
C ASP A 160 -1.20 25.82 7.91
N ALA A 161 -1.88 26.04 9.04
CA ALA A 161 -1.43 25.59 10.35
C ALA A 161 -1.25 24.05 10.41
N THR A 162 -2.14 23.30 9.77
CA THR A 162 -1.98 21.83 9.63
C THR A 162 -0.81 21.48 8.73
N MET A 163 -0.64 22.16 7.60
CA MET A 163 0.48 21.92 6.69
C MET A 163 1.82 22.22 7.40
N ASP A 164 1.92 23.28 8.15
CA ASP A 164 3.10 23.60 8.99
C ASP A 164 3.35 22.53 10.06
N LYS A 165 2.31 22.15 10.80
CA LYS A 165 2.38 21.14 11.86
C LYS A 165 2.91 19.78 11.35
N PHE A 166 2.52 19.40 10.14
CA PHE A 166 2.94 18.15 9.50
C PHE A 166 4.19 18.32 8.62
N ASN A 167 4.80 19.52 8.61
CA ASN A 167 6.00 19.84 7.85
C ASN A 167 5.84 19.61 6.34
N ILE A 168 4.65 19.89 5.82
CA ILE A 168 4.37 19.76 4.39
C ILE A 168 5.23 20.75 3.61
N ARG A 169 5.79 20.31 2.50
CA ARG A 169 6.66 21.09 1.62
C ARG A 169 6.17 21.03 0.18
N PHE A 170 6.86 21.73 -0.69
CA PHE A 170 6.53 21.78 -2.12
C PHE A 170 7.78 21.66 -2.99
N SER A 171 7.75 20.77 -3.96
CA SER A 171 8.74 20.69 -5.02
C SER A 171 8.28 21.53 -6.21
N VAL A 172 8.89 22.71 -6.39
CA VAL A 172 8.58 23.61 -7.50
C VAL A 172 8.91 22.98 -8.85
N PRO A 173 10.11 22.34 -9.04
CA PRO A 173 10.45 21.77 -10.31
C PRO A 173 9.55 20.62 -10.76
N GLU A 174 9.05 19.84 -9.79
CA GLU A 174 8.22 18.66 -10.08
C GLU A 174 6.72 18.92 -9.95
N ASN A 175 6.31 20.12 -9.55
CA ASN A 175 4.92 20.47 -9.24
C ASN A 175 4.24 19.41 -8.34
N LYS A 176 4.89 19.14 -7.18
CA LYS A 176 4.45 18.12 -6.23
C LYS A 176 4.36 18.66 -4.83
N ILE A 177 3.31 18.29 -4.12
CA ILE A 177 3.24 18.45 -2.66
C ILE A 177 4.10 17.36 -2.03
N ILE A 178 5.00 17.75 -1.14
CA ILE A 178 5.96 16.89 -0.46
C ILE A 178 5.45 16.58 0.94
N ILE A 179 5.37 15.30 1.24
CA ILE A 179 4.75 14.77 2.46
C ILE A 179 5.79 13.95 3.21
N PRO A 180 6.39 14.52 4.28
CA PRO A 180 7.30 13.78 5.13
C PRO A 180 6.55 12.73 5.96
N HIS A 181 7.09 11.53 6.02
CA HIS A 181 6.59 10.45 6.86
C HIS A 181 7.49 10.26 8.07
N TYR A 182 6.88 10.31 9.24
CA TYR A 182 7.56 10.11 10.51
C TYR A 182 7.10 8.81 11.17
N ASP A 183 8.00 8.15 11.89
CA ASP A 183 7.61 7.04 12.78
C ASP A 183 6.87 7.56 14.02
N ALA A 184 6.38 6.64 14.87
CA ALA A 184 5.67 7.01 16.09
C ALA A 184 6.50 7.84 17.09
N ASN A 185 7.84 7.85 16.96
CA ASN A 185 8.76 8.63 17.81
C ASN A 185 9.16 9.98 17.17
N GLY A 186 8.68 10.28 15.98
CA GLY A 186 8.99 11.52 15.27
C GLY A 186 10.27 11.50 14.46
N LYS A 187 10.85 10.34 14.13
CA LYS A 187 11.97 10.24 13.22
C LYS A 187 11.49 10.22 11.79
N LEU A 188 12.10 10.98 10.89
CA LEU A 188 11.81 10.96 9.46
C LEU A 188 12.19 9.60 8.87
N VAL A 189 11.22 8.87 8.33
CA VAL A 189 11.38 7.52 7.78
C VAL A 189 11.16 7.44 6.28
N GLY A 190 10.62 8.49 5.68
CA GLY A 190 10.40 8.55 4.25
C GLY A 190 9.80 9.87 3.82
N ILE A 191 9.77 10.08 2.52
CA ILE A 191 9.18 11.25 1.90
C ILE A 191 8.34 10.78 0.72
N ARG A 192 7.07 11.20 0.68
CA ARG A 192 6.21 10.97 -0.47
C ARG A 192 5.89 12.29 -1.17
N GLY A 193 5.66 12.22 -2.47
CA GLY A 193 5.19 13.34 -3.26
C GLY A 193 3.80 13.05 -3.80
N ARG A 194 2.88 14.02 -3.67
CA ARG A 194 1.59 14.01 -4.37
C ARG A 194 1.71 14.85 -5.62
N ALA A 195 1.65 14.22 -6.77
CA ALA A 195 1.68 14.91 -8.06
C ALA A 195 0.41 15.75 -8.26
N LEU A 196 0.58 16.97 -8.78
CA LEU A 196 -0.52 17.87 -9.14
C LEU A 196 -0.76 17.89 -10.66
N ASP A 197 0.23 17.54 -11.45
CA ASP A 197 0.10 17.43 -12.89
C ASP A 197 -0.85 16.27 -13.27
N PRO A 198 -1.95 16.53 -14.01
CA PRO A 198 -2.93 15.50 -14.38
C PRO A 198 -2.32 14.35 -15.17
N TRP A 199 -1.38 14.63 -16.07
CA TRP A 199 -0.73 13.60 -16.86
C TRP A 199 0.11 12.67 -15.98
N VAL A 200 0.85 13.24 -15.01
CA VAL A 200 1.64 12.45 -14.04
C VAL A 200 0.72 11.60 -13.16
N VAL A 201 -0.40 12.16 -12.70
CA VAL A 201 -1.38 11.45 -11.88
C VAL A 201 -1.96 10.25 -12.62
N GLU A 202 -2.26 10.41 -13.92
CA GLU A 202 -2.88 9.37 -14.74
C GLU A 202 -1.88 8.29 -15.17
N ASN A 203 -0.66 8.68 -15.57
CA ASN A 203 0.29 7.78 -16.23
C ASN A 203 1.39 7.24 -15.30
N VAL A 204 1.69 7.93 -14.20
CA VAL A 204 2.77 7.54 -13.27
C VAL A 204 2.22 7.15 -11.90
N GLY A 205 1.34 7.99 -11.36
CA GLY A 205 0.70 7.76 -10.08
C GLY A 205 0.55 9.04 -9.25
N LYS A 206 -0.53 9.09 -8.47
CA LYS A 206 -0.88 10.26 -7.66
C LYS A 206 0.08 10.46 -6.48
N TYR A 207 0.49 9.37 -5.83
CA TYR A 207 1.39 9.37 -4.67
C TYR A 207 2.58 8.47 -4.94
N MET A 208 3.79 9.03 -4.93
CA MET A 208 5.03 8.32 -5.22
C MET A 208 6.10 8.65 -4.17
N PRO A 209 7.04 7.75 -3.90
CA PRO A 209 8.25 8.10 -3.16
C PRO A 209 9.00 9.24 -3.84
N VAL A 210 9.70 10.05 -3.05
CA VAL A 210 10.52 11.17 -3.57
C VAL A 210 11.97 10.70 -3.78
N GLN A 211 12.55 11.15 -4.88
CA GLN A 211 13.97 10.98 -5.18
C GLN A 211 14.68 12.32 -5.08
N ILE A 212 15.81 12.36 -4.37
CA ILE A 212 16.69 13.52 -4.27
C ILE A 212 18.09 13.05 -4.60
N GLU A 213 18.78 13.67 -5.56
CA GLU A 213 20.14 13.31 -5.96
C GLU A 213 20.32 11.80 -6.22
N GLN A 214 19.42 11.21 -6.99
CA GLN A 214 19.37 9.77 -7.33
C GLN A 214 19.12 8.81 -6.16
N LYS A 215 18.91 9.31 -4.95
CA LYS A 215 18.56 8.51 -3.78
C LYS A 215 17.05 8.55 -3.49
N TRP A 216 16.46 7.38 -3.33
CA TRP A 216 15.05 7.25 -2.96
C TRP A 216 14.86 7.38 -1.43
N TYR A 217 13.90 8.21 -1.03
CA TYR A 217 13.50 8.41 0.36
C TYR A 217 12.20 7.66 0.66
N SER A 218 12.20 6.36 0.39
CA SER A 218 11.06 5.47 0.57
C SER A 218 11.15 4.66 1.85
N HIS A 219 10.01 4.20 2.34
CA HIS A 219 9.90 3.25 3.45
C HIS A 219 8.74 2.30 3.19
N PRO A 220 8.72 1.11 3.84
CA PRO A 220 7.57 0.22 3.78
C PRO A 220 6.37 0.83 4.49
N LEU A 221 5.34 1.25 3.74
CA LEU A 221 4.13 1.89 4.29
C LEU A 221 3.41 0.97 5.29
N SER A 222 3.45 -0.34 5.05
CA SER A 222 2.87 -1.37 5.94
C SER A 222 3.50 -1.44 7.33
N LEU A 223 4.66 -0.82 7.55
CA LEU A 223 5.38 -0.79 8.83
C LEU A 223 5.19 0.55 9.56
N ASN A 224 4.38 1.46 9.05
CA ASN A 224 4.15 2.77 9.64
C ASN A 224 2.66 3.13 9.62
N LEU A 225 2.31 4.15 10.40
CA LEU A 225 1.01 4.83 10.35
C LEU A 225 1.28 6.32 10.24
N TYR A 226 0.86 6.92 9.13
CA TYR A 226 1.03 8.35 8.91
C TYR A 226 0.28 9.16 9.97
N GLY A 227 0.94 10.15 10.51
CA GLY A 227 0.37 11.07 11.50
C GLY A 227 0.38 10.56 12.95
N LEU A 228 0.73 9.28 13.21
CA LEU A 228 0.69 8.71 14.57
C LEU A 228 1.53 9.50 15.57
N ASN A 229 2.70 10.01 15.18
CA ASN A 229 3.55 10.86 16.04
C ASN A 229 2.87 12.16 16.48
N LYS A 230 1.89 12.65 15.74
CA LYS A 230 1.14 13.90 16.02
C LYS A 230 -0.19 13.64 16.72
N THR A 231 -0.78 12.46 16.57
CA THR A 231 -2.16 12.18 17.00
C THR A 231 -2.24 11.19 18.19
N ARG A 232 -1.14 10.49 18.51
CA ARG A 232 -1.10 9.43 19.53
C ARG A 232 -1.63 9.87 20.90
N ASP A 233 -1.33 11.09 21.33
CA ASP A 233 -1.75 11.58 22.65
C ASP A 233 -3.25 11.85 22.68
N ASN A 234 -3.83 12.38 21.60
CA ASN A 234 -5.26 12.51 21.43
C ASN A 234 -5.95 11.13 21.38
N ILE A 235 -5.43 10.20 20.58
CA ILE A 235 -5.96 8.84 20.50
C ILE A 235 -5.97 8.19 21.89
N LYS A 236 -4.89 8.30 22.65
CA LYS A 236 -4.78 7.80 24.01
C LYS A 236 -5.78 8.48 24.95
N ARG A 237 -5.93 9.80 24.86
CA ARG A 237 -6.82 10.60 25.71
C ARG A 237 -8.29 10.30 25.45
N PHE A 238 -8.69 10.22 24.19
CA PHE A 238 -10.10 10.03 23.80
C PHE A 238 -10.48 8.57 23.61
N GLY A 239 -9.50 7.66 23.55
CA GLY A 239 -9.72 6.23 23.41
C GLY A 239 -10.26 5.80 22.04
N ILE A 240 -10.20 6.68 21.03
CA ILE A 240 -10.70 6.42 19.68
C ILE A 240 -9.61 6.70 18.64
N CYS A 241 -9.55 5.87 17.60
CA CYS A 241 -8.64 6.05 16.47
C CYS A 241 -9.45 6.01 15.16
N TYR A 242 -9.30 7.03 14.32
CA TYR A 242 -9.87 7.08 12.98
C TYR A 242 -8.80 6.62 11.97
N LEU A 243 -9.06 5.52 11.28
CA LEU A 243 -8.11 4.86 10.39
C LEU A 243 -8.46 5.17 8.93
N GLY A 244 -7.74 6.07 8.28
CA GLY A 244 -7.95 6.45 6.87
C GLY A 244 -6.98 5.80 5.91
N GLU A 245 -7.27 5.87 4.61
CA GLU A 245 -6.42 5.28 3.57
C GLU A 245 -5.19 6.12 3.25
N ALA A 246 -5.32 7.44 3.18
CA ALA A 246 -4.29 8.35 2.69
C ALA A 246 -3.88 9.42 3.72
N GLU A 247 -2.75 10.06 3.46
CA GLU A 247 -2.22 11.18 4.24
C GLU A 247 -3.21 12.35 4.29
N LYS A 248 -3.91 12.62 3.19
CA LYS A 248 -4.89 13.70 3.08
C LYS A 248 -5.99 13.58 4.12
N PHE A 249 -6.49 12.37 4.39
CA PHE A 249 -7.47 12.10 5.44
C PHE A 249 -7.02 12.63 6.81
N VAL A 250 -5.78 12.36 7.18
CA VAL A 250 -5.21 12.78 8.48
C VAL A 250 -5.08 14.31 8.57
N LEU A 251 -4.66 14.94 7.48
CA LEU A 251 -4.47 16.38 7.39
C LEU A 251 -5.81 17.13 7.39
N GLN A 252 -6.82 16.61 6.69
CA GLN A 252 -8.18 17.16 6.75
C GLN A 252 -8.76 17.03 8.15
N ALA A 253 -8.62 15.86 8.80
CA ALA A 253 -9.07 15.67 10.18
C ALA A 253 -8.34 16.59 11.18
N ASP A 254 -7.07 16.95 10.92
CA ASP A 254 -6.32 17.91 11.74
C ASP A 254 -6.78 19.36 11.55
N SER A 255 -7.37 19.63 10.40
CA SER A 255 -7.91 20.96 10.06
C SER A 255 -9.32 21.20 10.58
N PHE A 256 -9.95 20.19 11.19
CA PHE A 256 -11.26 20.31 11.83
C PHE A 256 -11.17 20.95 13.22
N SER A 257 -12.32 21.34 13.76
CA SER A 257 -12.41 22.03 15.05
C SER A 257 -12.25 21.12 16.28
N PHE A 258 -12.20 19.79 16.09
CA PHE A 258 -12.07 18.83 17.19
C PHE A 258 -10.68 18.14 17.19
N PRO A 259 -10.29 17.54 18.34
CA PRO A 259 -8.99 16.89 18.45
C PRO A 259 -8.77 15.80 17.42
N ASN A 260 -7.68 15.90 16.67
CA ASN A 260 -7.33 14.92 15.65
C ASN A 260 -6.94 13.58 16.29
N CYS A 261 -7.70 12.54 16.03
CA CYS A 261 -7.44 11.14 16.39
C CYS A 261 -7.21 10.26 15.14
N ALA A 262 -6.87 10.86 13.99
CA ALA A 262 -6.73 10.15 12.73
C ALA A 262 -5.31 9.67 12.48
N VAL A 263 -5.19 8.49 11.83
CA VAL A 263 -3.95 7.97 11.27
C VAL A 263 -4.20 7.44 9.86
N GLY A 264 -3.18 7.47 9.00
CA GLY A 264 -3.25 6.95 7.64
C GLY A 264 -2.48 5.63 7.49
N VAL A 265 -3.12 4.62 6.89
CA VAL A 265 -2.44 3.35 6.52
C VAL A 265 -1.59 3.51 5.26
N CYS A 266 -1.85 4.55 4.47
CA CYS A 266 -1.25 4.84 3.17
C CYS A 266 -1.38 3.69 2.16
N GLY A 267 -2.54 3.03 2.18
CA GLY A 267 -2.92 1.92 1.33
C GLY A 267 -4.32 1.43 1.64
N SER A 268 -4.79 0.38 0.97
CA SER A 268 -6.15 -0.15 1.11
C SER A 268 -6.28 -1.28 2.14
N GLN A 269 -5.24 -1.54 2.93
CA GLN A 269 -5.22 -2.62 3.91
C GLN A 269 -4.63 -2.18 5.24
N PHE A 270 -5.24 -2.66 6.32
CA PHE A 270 -4.73 -2.53 7.67
C PHE A 270 -4.18 -3.87 8.14
N ASN A 271 -2.96 -3.89 8.64
CA ASN A 271 -2.26 -5.12 8.99
C ASN A 271 -1.91 -5.21 10.48
N LYS A 272 -1.47 -6.40 10.90
CA LYS A 272 -1.13 -6.68 12.30
C LYS A 272 -0.02 -5.78 12.85
N PHE A 273 0.96 -5.39 12.02
CA PHE A 273 2.06 -4.54 12.46
C PHE A 273 1.57 -3.11 12.77
N GLN A 274 0.70 -2.57 11.93
CA GLN A 274 0.06 -1.27 12.14
C GLN A 274 -0.86 -1.29 13.38
N LEU A 275 -1.57 -2.40 13.62
CA LEU A 275 -2.32 -2.59 14.85
C LEU A 275 -1.40 -2.59 16.08
N ASP A 276 -0.27 -3.31 16.02
CA ASP A 276 0.70 -3.38 17.12
C ASP A 276 1.29 -2.00 17.45
N LEU A 277 1.47 -1.12 16.45
CA LEU A 277 1.85 0.28 16.69
C LEU A 277 0.78 1.01 17.50
N LEU A 278 -0.51 0.91 17.09
CA LEU A 278 -1.61 1.55 17.84
C LEU A 278 -1.70 1.03 19.27
N MET A 279 -1.62 -0.28 19.45
CA MET A 279 -1.71 -0.89 20.78
C MET A 279 -0.51 -0.54 21.66
N ARG A 280 0.67 -0.42 21.08
CA ARG A 280 1.91 -0.04 21.81
C ARG A 280 1.90 1.41 22.25
N PHE A 281 1.46 2.35 21.40
CA PHE A 281 1.62 3.78 21.63
C PHE A 281 0.37 4.47 22.16
N CYS A 282 -0.83 3.95 21.85
CA CYS A 282 -2.10 4.65 22.10
C CYS A 282 -3.12 3.84 22.88
N GLN A 283 -3.17 2.51 22.69
CA GLN A 283 -4.17 1.60 23.27
C GLN A 283 -5.62 2.11 23.08
N PRO A 284 -6.07 2.38 21.85
CA PRO A 284 -7.43 2.87 21.62
C PRO A 284 -8.45 1.83 22.06
N LYS A 285 -9.55 2.27 22.66
CA LYS A 285 -10.70 1.42 23.00
C LYS A 285 -11.50 1.05 21.76
N GLU A 286 -11.54 1.96 20.78
CA GLU A 286 -12.24 1.79 19.50
C GLU A 286 -11.36 2.23 18.33
N ILE A 287 -11.35 1.43 17.26
CA ILE A 287 -10.74 1.76 15.97
C ILE A 287 -11.85 1.84 14.93
N VAL A 288 -12.01 3.01 14.32
CA VAL A 288 -13.01 3.29 13.29
C VAL A 288 -12.35 3.27 11.93
N ILE A 289 -12.73 2.33 11.07
CA ILE A 289 -12.23 2.26 9.69
C ILE A 289 -12.96 3.31 8.86
N CYS A 290 -12.19 4.27 8.33
CA CYS A 290 -12.67 5.43 7.58
C CYS A 290 -12.07 5.43 6.17
N PHE A 291 -12.21 4.31 5.44
CA PHE A 291 -11.67 4.17 4.10
C PHE A 291 -12.51 4.88 3.05
N ASP A 292 -11.91 5.14 1.90
CA ASP A 292 -12.57 5.83 0.79
C ASP A 292 -13.75 5.01 0.27
N LYS A 293 -14.82 5.69 -0.15
CA LYS A 293 -16.02 5.03 -0.67
C LYS A 293 -15.74 4.34 -2.01
N GLU A 294 -15.76 3.01 -2.04
CA GLU A 294 -15.47 2.22 -3.25
C GLU A 294 -16.72 1.83 -4.04
N GLU A 295 -17.87 1.68 -3.37
CA GLU A 295 -19.12 1.21 -3.99
C GLU A 295 -20.31 2.06 -3.62
N LEU A 296 -21.33 2.03 -4.49
CA LEU A 296 -22.63 2.64 -4.21
C LEU A 296 -23.40 1.81 -3.16
N PRO A 297 -24.32 2.45 -2.39
CA PRO A 297 -25.17 1.73 -1.44
C PRO A 297 -25.90 0.55 -2.10
N GLY A 298 -25.96 -0.58 -1.40
CA GLY A 298 -26.64 -1.80 -1.87
C GLY A 298 -25.74 -2.85 -2.53
N LYS A 299 -24.44 -2.58 -2.71
CA LYS A 299 -23.45 -3.59 -3.08
C LYS A 299 -22.73 -4.11 -1.83
N GLU A 300 -22.58 -5.43 -1.73
CA GLU A 300 -22.05 -6.07 -0.51
C GLU A 300 -20.53 -6.19 -0.45
N GLY A 301 -19.83 -6.05 -1.57
CA GLY A 301 -18.38 -6.28 -1.67
C GLY A 301 -17.57 -5.34 -0.78
N TYR A 302 -17.84 -4.04 -0.86
CA TYR A 302 -17.15 -3.03 -0.03
C TYR A 302 -17.51 -3.15 1.46
N PHE A 303 -18.78 -3.39 1.77
CA PHE A 303 -19.22 -3.64 3.14
C PHE A 303 -18.45 -4.82 3.76
N ASN A 304 -18.40 -5.94 3.04
CA ASN A 304 -17.71 -7.15 3.49
C ASN A 304 -16.20 -6.93 3.63
N LYS A 305 -15.57 -6.13 2.77
CA LYS A 305 -14.17 -5.72 2.91
C LYS A 305 -13.93 -5.02 4.24
N LEU A 306 -14.70 -3.97 4.56
CA LEU A 306 -14.55 -3.20 5.80
C LEU A 306 -14.82 -4.06 7.04
N TYR A 307 -15.89 -4.86 7.02
CA TYR A 307 -16.22 -5.80 8.08
C TYR A 307 -15.09 -6.80 8.33
N THR A 308 -14.54 -7.39 7.27
CA THR A 308 -13.46 -8.40 7.38
C THR A 308 -12.19 -7.82 7.98
N ILE A 309 -11.84 -6.56 7.63
CA ILE A 309 -10.67 -5.88 8.22
C ILE A 309 -10.84 -5.76 9.73
N GLY A 310 -11.98 -5.28 10.22
CA GLY A 310 -12.22 -5.11 11.66
C GLY A 310 -12.40 -6.45 12.39
N ALA A 311 -13.17 -7.38 11.83
CA ALA A 311 -13.41 -8.69 12.42
C ALA A 311 -12.13 -9.50 12.66
N ARG A 312 -11.11 -9.33 11.78
CA ARG A 312 -9.79 -9.96 11.93
C ARG A 312 -9.10 -9.60 13.24
N TYR A 313 -9.37 -8.43 13.80
CA TYR A 313 -8.64 -7.88 14.95
C TYR A 313 -9.54 -7.53 16.15
N LYS A 314 -10.80 -7.93 16.15
CA LYS A 314 -11.80 -7.62 17.21
C LYS A 314 -11.38 -8.02 18.63
N ASN A 315 -10.46 -8.96 18.76
CA ASN A 315 -9.94 -9.40 20.07
C ASN A 315 -8.94 -8.41 20.70
N TYR A 316 -8.49 -7.39 19.97
CA TYR A 316 -7.50 -6.40 20.44
C TYR A 316 -8.13 -5.07 20.82
N ALA A 317 -9.18 -4.65 20.13
CA ALA A 317 -9.93 -3.43 20.36
C ALA A 317 -11.34 -3.58 19.78
N ASN A 318 -12.27 -2.70 20.16
CA ASN A 318 -13.55 -2.59 19.46
C ASN A 318 -13.30 -2.02 18.06
N PHE A 319 -13.92 -2.61 17.07
CA PHE A 319 -13.86 -2.10 15.70
C PHE A 319 -15.23 -1.62 15.25
N SER A 320 -15.20 -0.55 14.47
CA SER A 320 -16.36 -0.05 13.74
C SER A 320 -15.88 0.48 12.39
N PHE A 321 -16.79 0.73 11.47
CA PHE A 321 -16.45 1.31 10.17
C PHE A 321 -17.52 2.26 9.68
N ILE A 322 -17.10 3.22 8.86
CA ILE A 322 -18.00 4.12 8.13
C ILE A 322 -18.49 3.39 6.89
N TYR A 323 -19.81 3.28 6.75
CA TYR A 323 -20.47 2.83 5.54
C TYR A 323 -21.57 3.83 5.19
N ASP A 324 -21.37 4.60 4.12
CA ASP A 324 -22.24 5.72 3.75
C ASP A 324 -23.54 5.24 3.09
N ARG A 325 -24.54 4.97 3.93
CA ARG A 325 -25.89 4.56 3.49
C ARG A 325 -26.73 5.71 2.95
N GLN A 326 -26.33 6.95 3.19
CA GLN A 326 -27.10 8.14 2.82
C GLN A 326 -26.59 8.81 1.54
N ASP A 327 -25.55 8.22 0.93
CA ASP A 327 -24.91 8.75 -0.27
C ASP A 327 -24.39 10.18 -0.11
N LEU A 328 -23.83 10.50 1.07
CA LEU A 328 -23.23 11.79 1.41
C LEU A 328 -21.89 11.99 0.68
N LEU A 329 -21.21 10.91 0.35
CA LEU A 329 -19.91 10.89 -0.33
C LEU A 329 -20.09 10.43 -1.78
N LYS A 330 -19.29 11.01 -2.68
CA LYS A 330 -19.11 10.47 -4.04
C LYS A 330 -18.16 9.26 -4.00
N LEU A 331 -18.18 8.46 -5.06
CA LEU A 331 -17.22 7.36 -5.23
C LEU A 331 -15.78 7.87 -5.13
N LYS A 332 -14.93 7.10 -4.45
CA LYS A 332 -13.51 7.39 -4.18
C LYS A 332 -13.27 8.64 -3.32
N GLN A 333 -14.29 9.20 -2.69
CA GLN A 333 -14.11 10.21 -1.66
C GLN A 333 -13.81 9.59 -0.31
N SER A 334 -12.87 10.21 0.38
CA SER A 334 -12.61 9.96 1.79
C SER A 334 -13.74 10.53 2.66
N PRO A 335 -14.04 9.94 3.82
CA PRO A 335 -15.03 10.48 4.75
C PRO A 335 -14.81 11.94 5.17
N THR A 336 -13.59 12.47 5.06
CA THR A 336 -13.24 13.86 5.38
C THR A 336 -13.38 14.83 4.21
N ASP A 337 -13.49 14.34 2.96
CA ASP A 337 -13.52 15.18 1.75
C ASP A 337 -14.71 16.15 1.66
N CYS A 338 -15.81 15.82 2.33
CA CYS A 338 -17.01 16.66 2.38
C CYS A 338 -17.08 17.58 3.64
N GLY A 339 -15.97 17.71 4.35
CA GLY A 339 -15.83 18.61 5.49
C GLY A 339 -16.29 18.01 6.83
N GLU A 340 -16.10 18.80 7.88
CA GLU A 340 -16.27 18.37 9.27
C GLU A 340 -17.69 17.90 9.60
N GLU A 341 -18.71 18.63 9.13
CA GLU A 341 -20.11 18.29 9.45
C GLU A 341 -20.52 16.92 8.89
N VAL A 342 -20.13 16.65 7.64
CA VAL A 342 -20.39 15.34 7.01
C VAL A 342 -19.63 14.23 7.72
N PHE A 343 -18.36 14.47 8.05
CA PHE A 343 -17.55 13.50 8.78
C PHE A 343 -18.15 13.16 10.15
N ARG A 344 -18.64 14.15 10.92
CA ARG A 344 -19.33 13.91 12.19
C ARG A 344 -20.59 13.04 12.02
N LYS A 345 -21.43 13.34 11.02
CA LYS A 345 -22.62 12.54 10.70
C LYS A 345 -22.27 11.09 10.38
N LEU A 346 -21.19 10.89 9.60
CA LEU A 346 -20.72 9.54 9.24
C LEU A 346 -20.20 8.77 10.46
N ILE A 347 -19.44 9.41 11.35
CA ILE A 347 -18.93 8.80 12.59
C ILE A 347 -20.08 8.41 13.53
N GLU A 348 -21.07 9.27 13.71
CA GLU A 348 -22.25 8.97 14.56
C GLU A 348 -22.99 7.72 14.10
N ARG A 349 -23.01 7.46 12.80
CA ARG A 349 -23.71 6.33 12.16
C ARG A 349 -22.81 5.14 11.82
N ARG A 350 -21.58 5.13 12.32
CA ARG A 350 -20.64 4.03 12.07
C ARG A 350 -21.21 2.69 12.54
N ILE A 351 -20.88 1.65 11.82
CA ILE A 351 -21.35 0.28 12.08
C ILE A 351 -20.34 -0.39 13.00
N LYS A 352 -20.80 -0.91 14.14
CA LYS A 352 -19.97 -1.68 15.08
C LYS A 352 -19.84 -3.13 14.63
N ILE A 353 -18.66 -3.75 14.90
CA ILE A 353 -18.31 -5.13 14.55
C ILE A 353 -18.33 -5.99 15.81
#